data_fe21a9a017285b2d2e81e9ab6b3d74d7
#
_entry.id   fe21a9a017285b2d2e81e9ab6b3d74d7
#
_cell.length_a   1.000
_cell.length_b   1.000
_cell.length_c   1.000
_cell.angle_alpha   90.00
_cell.angle_beta   90.00
_cell.angle_gamma   90.00
#
_symmetry.space_group_name_H-M   'P 1'
#
loop_
_entity.id
_entity.type
_entity.pdbx_description
1 polymer ?
#
loop_
_entity_poly.entity_id
_entity_poly.type
_entity_poly.pdbx_seq_one_letter_code
_entity_poly.pdbx_strand_id
1 'polypeptide(L)'
;MDAIDAGVALRRSASRSQSALSPILLWILLAAVLLRIVTAVMDRAGKDGPGLVQWQRRGEASAQAARSGKPVLYDFTAAWCGPCKLLDEAWADSSVAERVNAGFVPVRITDRVREDGRNPPDIAELQRRYEVSVFPTVVIAAPDGRLIAKHEGFRNSEALAAFLAEAAGGAEARPPANF
;
A
#
# COMPACT_ATOMS: atom_id res chain seq x y z
N MET A 1 -58.24 -11.18 76.61
CA MET A 1 -57.49 -9.90 76.62
C MET A 1 -56.23 -10.17 75.94
N ASP A 2 -56.26 -9.96 74.62
CA ASP A 2 -55.68 -8.88 73.82
C ASP A 2 -54.18 -9.14 73.61
N ALA A 3 -53.59 -9.08 72.51
CA ALA A 3 -53.76 -8.38 71.24
C ALA A 3 -52.79 -8.98 70.23
N ILE A 4 -53.30 -9.24 69.12
CA ILE A 4 -52.90 -8.85 67.77
C ILE A 4 -51.50 -8.22 67.67
N ASP A 5 -50.57 -8.87 66.94
CA ASP A 5 -49.58 -8.12 66.21
C ASP A 5 -49.32 -8.71 64.79
N ALA A 6 -49.74 -7.90 63.85
CA ALA A 6 -49.67 -8.19 62.42
C ALA A 6 -48.34 -7.74 61.89
N GLY A 7 -47.40 -8.71 61.74
CA GLY A 7 -46.11 -8.50 61.09
C GLY A 7 -46.29 -8.41 59.57
N VAL A 8 -46.40 -7.18 59.06
CA VAL A 8 -46.41 -6.88 57.63
C VAL A 8 -45.02 -7.18 57.02
N ALA A 9 -44.91 -8.30 56.35
CA ALA A 9 -43.74 -8.67 55.57
C ALA A 9 -43.72 -7.82 54.28
N LEU A 10 -42.95 -6.75 54.26
CA LEU A 10 -42.59 -5.99 53.08
C LEU A 10 -41.75 -6.88 52.12
N ARG A 11 -42.43 -7.55 51.21
CA ARG A 11 -41.74 -8.16 50.08
C ARG A 11 -41.20 -7.04 49.19
N ARG A 12 -39.90 -6.74 49.33
CA ARG A 12 -39.19 -5.96 48.29
C ARG A 12 -39.04 -6.83 47.05
N SER A 13 -39.95 -6.65 46.10
CA SER A 13 -39.74 -7.15 44.73
C SER A 13 -38.64 -6.31 44.08
N ALA A 14 -37.42 -6.86 44.09
CA ALA A 14 -36.34 -6.33 43.25
C ALA A 14 -36.73 -6.64 41.80
N SER A 15 -37.39 -5.68 41.17
CA SER A 15 -37.56 -5.66 39.73
C SER A 15 -36.15 -5.54 39.08
N ARG A 16 -35.57 -6.71 38.68
CA ARG A 16 -34.48 -6.73 37.75
C ARG A 16 -35.01 -6.27 36.41
N SER A 17 -34.90 -4.97 36.15
CA SER A 17 -35.02 -4.43 34.82
C SER A 17 -33.85 -5.01 33.98
N GLN A 18 -34.09 -6.17 33.39
CA GLN A 18 -33.27 -6.63 32.29
C GLN A 18 -33.60 -5.73 31.12
N SER A 19 -32.76 -4.71 30.92
CA SER A 19 -32.78 -3.87 29.73
C SER A 19 -32.34 -4.77 28.57
N ALA A 20 -33.26 -5.56 28.02
CA ALA A 20 -33.04 -6.25 26.76
C ALA A 20 -32.83 -5.14 25.72
N LEU A 21 -31.58 -4.96 25.32
CA LEU A 21 -31.24 -4.08 24.20
C LEU A 21 -32.17 -4.43 23.05
N SER A 22 -32.95 -3.46 22.59
CA SER A 22 -33.86 -3.63 21.47
C SER A 22 -33.10 -4.27 20.31
N PRO A 23 -33.62 -5.29 19.63
CA PRO A 23 -32.94 -5.90 18.49
C PRO A 23 -32.50 -4.85 17.43
N ILE A 24 -33.23 -3.75 17.36
CA ILE A 24 -32.88 -2.60 16.51
C ILE A 24 -31.56 -1.97 16.94
N LEU A 25 -31.31 -1.79 18.23
CA LEU A 25 -30.03 -1.26 18.74
C LEU A 25 -28.86 -2.20 18.43
N LEU A 26 -29.09 -3.49 18.53
CA LEU A 26 -28.09 -4.50 18.15
C LEU A 26 -27.72 -4.42 16.66
N TRP A 27 -28.72 -4.29 15.78
CA TRP A 27 -28.51 -4.10 14.35
C TRP A 27 -27.80 -2.78 14.02
N ILE A 28 -28.10 -1.69 14.71
CA ILE A 28 -27.43 -0.40 14.54
C ILE A 28 -25.95 -0.52 14.95
N LEU A 29 -25.65 -1.18 16.08
CA LEU A 29 -24.29 -1.40 16.53
C LEU A 29 -23.50 -2.28 15.55
N LEU A 30 -24.09 -3.37 15.06
CA LEU A 30 -23.47 -4.23 14.05
C LEU A 30 -23.20 -3.47 12.75
N ALA A 31 -24.15 -2.67 12.28
CA ALA A 31 -23.96 -1.83 11.08
C ALA A 31 -22.85 -0.79 11.28
N ALA A 32 -22.78 -0.15 12.45
CA ALA A 32 -21.73 0.81 12.78
C ALA A 32 -20.35 0.14 12.86
N VAL A 33 -20.25 -1.06 13.42
CA VAL A 33 -19.01 -1.83 13.47
C VAL A 33 -18.57 -2.27 12.06
N LEU A 34 -19.50 -2.77 11.25
CA LEU A 34 -19.23 -3.12 9.86
C LEU A 34 -18.76 -1.90 9.05
N LEU A 35 -19.43 -0.76 9.20
CA LEU A 35 -19.02 0.48 8.54
C LEU A 35 -17.62 0.90 8.97
N ARG A 36 -17.29 0.80 10.26
CA ARG A 36 -15.94 1.08 10.78
C ARG A 36 -14.88 0.12 10.24
N ILE A 37 -15.21 -1.16 10.11
CA ILE A 37 -14.31 -2.16 9.53
C ILE A 37 -14.09 -1.85 8.04
N VAL A 38 -15.16 -1.58 7.29
CA VAL A 38 -15.06 -1.23 5.86
C VAL A 38 -14.24 0.04 5.66
N THR A 39 -14.51 1.11 6.43
CA THR A 39 -13.71 2.35 6.34
C THR A 39 -12.25 2.11 6.72
N ALA A 40 -11.96 1.33 7.78
CA ALA A 40 -10.61 1.00 8.19
C ALA A 40 -9.85 0.13 7.16
N VAL A 41 -10.56 -0.75 6.46
CA VAL A 41 -9.98 -1.56 5.36
C VAL A 41 -9.72 -0.67 4.13
N MET A 42 -10.64 0.21 3.79
CA MET A 42 -10.45 1.17 2.69
C MET A 42 -9.33 2.17 2.99
N ASP A 43 -9.22 2.66 4.23
CA ASP A 43 -8.12 3.52 4.68
C ASP A 43 -6.76 2.80 4.67
N ARG A 44 -6.72 1.50 4.93
CA ARG A 44 -5.49 0.70 4.82
C ARG A 44 -5.08 0.45 3.38
N ALA A 45 -6.03 0.27 2.48
CA ALA A 45 -5.76 0.12 1.05
C ALA A 45 -5.22 1.42 0.42
N GLY A 46 -5.47 2.59 1.04
CA GLY A 46 -5.02 3.90 0.56
C GLY A 46 -3.76 4.46 1.23
N LYS A 47 -3.12 3.75 2.18
CA LYS A 47 -2.02 4.32 2.99
C LYS A 47 -0.60 4.00 2.54
N ASP A 48 -0.42 3.30 1.43
CA ASP A 48 0.93 3.00 0.92
C ASP A 48 1.44 4.01 -0.12
N GLY A 49 1.01 5.26 -0.02
CA GLY A 49 1.62 6.37 -0.73
C GLY A 49 0.64 7.48 -1.11
N PRO A 50 1.04 8.75 -0.94
CA PRO A 50 0.34 9.86 -1.57
C PRO A 50 0.63 9.79 -3.06
N GLY A 51 -0.29 9.29 -3.86
CA GLY A 51 -0.07 9.31 -5.28
C GLY A 51 -1.14 8.55 -6.06
N LEU A 52 -1.39 9.02 -7.25
CA LEU A 52 -2.29 8.39 -8.22
C LEU A 52 -1.70 7.11 -8.83
N VAL A 53 -0.42 6.80 -8.54
CA VAL A 53 0.24 5.56 -8.97
C VAL A 53 -0.31 4.37 -8.19
N GLN A 54 -0.76 3.34 -8.90
CA GLN A 54 -1.33 2.12 -8.33
C GLN A 54 -0.23 1.13 -7.95
N TRP A 55 0.45 1.41 -6.84
CA TRP A 55 1.55 0.58 -6.34
C TRP A 55 1.12 -0.85 -6.07
N GLN A 56 1.87 -1.81 -6.62
CA GLN A 56 1.64 -3.23 -6.45
C GLN A 56 2.46 -3.80 -5.31
N ARG A 57 1.97 -4.89 -4.72
CA ARG A 57 2.75 -5.63 -3.73
C ARG A 57 3.95 -6.29 -4.40
N ARG A 58 5.12 -6.16 -3.79
CA ARG A 58 6.37 -6.72 -4.31
C ARG A 58 6.27 -8.19 -4.68
N GLY A 59 5.66 -9.03 -3.84
CA GLY A 59 5.51 -10.47 -4.08
C GLY A 59 4.57 -10.83 -5.24
N GLU A 60 3.73 -9.90 -5.71
CA GLU A 60 2.76 -10.12 -6.79
C GLU A 60 3.24 -9.55 -8.13
N ALA A 61 4.21 -8.64 -8.08
CA ALA A 61 4.64 -7.86 -9.23
C ALA A 61 5.15 -8.69 -10.41
N SER A 62 6.00 -9.69 -10.14
CA SER A 62 6.54 -10.56 -11.19
C SER A 62 5.45 -11.38 -11.89
N ALA A 63 4.50 -11.91 -11.12
CA ALA A 63 3.37 -12.65 -11.69
C ALA A 63 2.44 -11.72 -12.49
N GLN A 64 2.24 -10.49 -12.04
CA GLN A 64 1.45 -9.50 -12.78
C GLN A 64 2.14 -9.05 -14.04
N ALA A 65 3.45 -8.79 -14.00
CA ALA A 65 4.27 -8.45 -15.16
C ALA A 65 4.23 -9.56 -16.21
N ALA A 66 4.41 -10.82 -15.79
CA ALA A 66 4.33 -11.98 -16.68
C ALA A 66 2.96 -12.12 -17.36
N ARG A 67 1.85 -11.85 -16.64
CA ARG A 67 0.48 -11.93 -17.20
C ARG A 67 0.15 -10.77 -18.13
N SER A 68 0.62 -9.56 -17.81
CA SER A 68 0.29 -8.35 -18.58
C SER A 68 1.26 -8.05 -19.71
N GLY A 69 2.45 -8.68 -19.72
CA GLY A 69 3.56 -8.33 -20.61
C GLY A 69 4.24 -7.01 -20.29
N LYS A 70 3.73 -6.26 -19.27
CA LYS A 70 4.28 -4.95 -18.90
C LYS A 70 5.58 -5.11 -18.10
N PRO A 71 6.58 -4.24 -18.32
CA PRO A 71 7.77 -4.19 -17.47
C PRO A 71 7.41 -3.75 -16.05
N VAL A 72 8.24 -4.17 -15.08
CA VAL A 72 8.14 -3.74 -13.69
C VAL A 72 8.91 -2.44 -13.52
N LEU A 73 8.27 -1.46 -12.88
CA LEU A 73 8.90 -0.23 -12.40
C LEU A 73 9.18 -0.38 -10.91
N TYR A 74 10.43 -0.39 -10.51
CA TYR A 74 10.84 -0.36 -9.12
C TYR A 74 11.25 1.07 -8.72
N ASP A 75 10.57 1.64 -7.73
CA ASP A 75 10.92 2.90 -7.08
C ASP A 75 11.68 2.60 -5.78
N PHE A 76 13.01 2.67 -5.83
CA PHE A 76 13.85 2.49 -4.65
C PHE A 76 13.96 3.81 -3.88
N THR A 77 13.42 3.82 -2.68
CA THR A 77 13.29 4.98 -1.80
C THR A 77 13.78 4.68 -0.38
N ALA A 78 13.91 5.72 0.46
CA ALA A 78 14.20 5.59 1.88
C ALA A 78 13.54 6.72 2.66
N ALA A 79 13.11 6.47 3.89
CA ALA A 79 12.39 7.46 4.71
C ALA A 79 13.20 8.72 5.00
N TRP A 80 14.51 8.59 5.13
CA TRP A 80 15.46 9.68 5.40
C TRP A 80 15.88 10.48 4.14
N CYS A 81 15.49 10.03 2.95
CA CYS A 81 15.96 10.57 1.68
C CYS A 81 15.17 11.82 1.28
N GLY A 82 15.80 12.99 1.33
CA GLY A 82 15.18 14.26 0.91
C GLY A 82 14.74 14.28 -0.56
N PRO A 83 15.60 13.93 -1.52
CA PRO A 83 15.22 13.89 -2.94
C PRO A 83 14.11 12.87 -3.26
N CYS A 84 13.95 11.82 -2.44
CA CYS A 84 12.86 10.86 -2.61
C CYS A 84 11.48 11.51 -2.39
N LYS A 85 11.39 12.49 -1.46
CA LYS A 85 10.15 13.24 -1.24
C LYS A 85 9.74 14.07 -2.45
N LEU A 86 10.71 14.63 -3.16
CA LEU A 86 10.45 15.35 -4.42
C LEU A 86 9.98 14.38 -5.52
N LEU A 87 10.52 13.18 -5.56
CA LEU A 87 10.03 12.14 -6.46
C LEU A 87 8.62 11.70 -6.08
N ASP A 88 8.27 11.63 -4.78
CA ASP A 88 6.91 11.34 -4.32
C ASP A 88 5.90 12.38 -4.81
N GLU A 89 6.28 13.66 -4.85
CA GLU A 89 5.46 14.73 -5.42
C GLU A 89 5.25 14.53 -6.94
N ALA A 90 6.29 14.07 -7.66
CA ALA A 90 6.17 13.75 -9.08
C ALA A 90 5.27 12.54 -9.33
N TRP A 91 5.27 11.53 -8.46
CA TRP A 91 4.32 10.39 -8.54
C TRP A 91 2.88 10.81 -8.25
N ALA A 92 2.65 11.95 -7.58
CA ALA A 92 1.34 12.52 -7.33
C ALA A 92 0.81 13.37 -8.52
N ASP A 93 1.62 13.63 -9.55
CA ASP A 93 1.17 14.26 -10.79
C ASP A 93 0.32 13.27 -11.62
N SER A 94 -0.87 13.70 -12.06
CA SER A 94 -1.81 12.82 -12.76
C SER A 94 -1.25 12.30 -14.09
N SER A 95 -0.51 13.12 -14.83
CA SER A 95 0.04 12.73 -16.13
C SER A 95 1.17 11.71 -15.99
N VAL A 96 1.97 11.82 -14.94
CA VAL A 96 3.02 10.85 -14.58
C VAL A 96 2.38 9.55 -14.12
N ALA A 97 1.39 9.62 -13.21
CA ALA A 97 0.70 8.45 -12.69
C ALA A 97 -0.04 7.66 -13.79
N GLU A 98 -0.74 8.34 -14.68
CA GLU A 98 -1.41 7.71 -15.82
C GLU A 98 -0.41 6.94 -16.69
N ARG A 99 0.73 7.56 -17.02
CA ARG A 99 1.78 6.92 -17.82
C ARG A 99 2.36 5.68 -17.11
N VAL A 100 2.62 5.78 -15.80
CA VAL A 100 3.11 4.67 -15.00
C VAL A 100 2.10 3.53 -14.96
N ASN A 101 0.84 3.83 -14.63
CA ASN A 101 -0.22 2.81 -14.54
C ASN A 101 -0.53 2.15 -15.89
N ALA A 102 -0.44 2.92 -16.99
CA ALA A 102 -0.66 2.39 -18.34
C ALA A 102 0.48 1.50 -18.81
N GLY A 103 1.74 1.89 -18.55
CA GLY A 103 2.92 1.26 -19.15
C GLY A 103 3.64 0.24 -18.29
N PHE A 104 3.45 0.25 -16.97
CA PHE A 104 4.29 -0.50 -16.04
C PHE A 104 3.48 -1.23 -14.96
N VAL A 105 4.14 -2.16 -14.28
CA VAL A 105 3.72 -2.72 -12.98
C VAL A 105 4.55 -2.02 -11.90
N PRO A 106 4.03 -0.97 -11.23
CA PRO A 106 4.81 -0.18 -10.29
C PRO A 106 4.93 -0.85 -8.94
N VAL A 107 6.14 -0.86 -8.39
CA VAL A 107 6.47 -1.43 -7.08
C VAL A 107 7.36 -0.46 -6.32
N ARG A 108 6.99 -0.11 -5.09
CA ARG A 108 7.82 0.69 -4.20
C ARG A 108 8.69 -0.20 -3.32
N ILE A 109 9.98 0.11 -3.26
CA ILE A 109 10.99 -0.59 -2.47
C ILE A 109 11.59 0.39 -1.48
N THR A 110 11.23 0.27 -0.21
CA THR A 110 11.74 1.15 0.85
C THR A 110 12.95 0.52 1.52
N ASP A 111 14.10 1.20 1.42
CA ASP A 111 15.28 0.86 2.20
C ASP A 111 15.07 1.16 3.68
N ARG A 112 15.42 0.23 4.54
CA ARG A 112 15.25 0.32 5.99
C ARG A 112 16.54 0.07 6.77
N VAL A 113 17.67 0.15 6.09
CA VAL A 113 18.98 -0.12 6.75
C VAL A 113 19.22 0.85 7.89
N ARG A 114 18.83 2.12 7.76
CA ARG A 114 19.01 3.10 8.85
C ARG A 114 18.07 2.89 10.02
N GLU A 115 16.84 2.42 9.78
CA GLU A 115 15.81 2.20 10.79
C GLU A 115 16.00 0.86 11.49
N ASP A 116 16.26 -0.20 10.72
CA ASP A 116 16.24 -1.59 11.20
C ASP A 116 17.64 -2.26 11.20
N GLY A 117 18.69 -1.53 10.80
CA GLY A 117 20.07 -2.03 10.67
C GLY A 117 20.31 -2.92 9.45
N ARG A 118 19.26 -3.39 8.78
CA ARG A 118 19.31 -4.22 7.58
C ARG A 118 18.01 -4.16 6.80
N ASN A 119 18.09 -4.46 5.53
CA ASN A 119 16.91 -4.73 4.70
C ASN A 119 16.44 -6.19 4.81
N PRO A 120 15.15 -6.47 4.58
CA PRO A 120 14.69 -7.82 4.27
C PRO A 120 15.52 -8.45 3.13
N PRO A 121 15.76 -9.78 3.15
CA PRO A 121 16.64 -10.45 2.18
C PRO A 121 16.26 -10.22 0.73
N ASP A 122 14.98 -10.16 0.42
CA ASP A 122 14.45 -9.93 -0.91
C ASP A 122 14.65 -8.48 -1.40
N ILE A 123 14.59 -7.49 -0.50
CA ILE A 123 14.95 -6.10 -0.83
C ILE A 123 16.46 -5.98 -1.08
N ALA A 124 17.27 -6.57 -0.20
CA ALA A 124 18.73 -6.56 -0.36
C ALA A 124 19.16 -7.25 -1.68
N GLU A 125 18.44 -8.32 -2.07
CA GLU A 125 18.68 -9.00 -3.35
C GLU A 125 18.34 -8.11 -4.54
N LEU A 126 17.19 -7.41 -4.52
CA LEU A 126 16.81 -6.48 -5.60
C LEU A 126 17.80 -5.32 -5.72
N GLN A 127 18.23 -4.75 -4.59
CA GLN A 127 19.25 -3.68 -4.59
C GLN A 127 20.57 -4.16 -5.19
N ARG A 128 21.01 -5.36 -4.83
CA ARG A 128 22.24 -5.96 -5.38
C ARG A 128 22.08 -6.26 -6.87
N ARG A 129 20.95 -6.87 -7.29
CA ARG A 129 20.68 -7.23 -8.69
C ARG A 129 20.72 -6.04 -9.62
N TYR A 130 20.16 -4.91 -9.20
CA TYR A 130 20.09 -3.68 -10.00
C TYR A 130 21.16 -2.66 -9.60
N GLU A 131 22.11 -3.04 -8.75
CA GLU A 131 23.25 -2.21 -8.31
C GLU A 131 22.76 -0.85 -7.76
N VAL A 132 21.75 -0.89 -6.88
CA VAL A 132 21.17 0.32 -6.27
C VAL A 132 21.99 0.74 -5.07
N SER A 133 22.74 1.83 -5.20
CA SER A 133 23.61 2.41 -4.16
C SER A 133 23.22 3.82 -3.74
N VAL A 134 22.33 4.47 -4.49
CA VAL A 134 21.85 5.84 -4.22
C VAL A 134 20.32 5.87 -4.22
N PHE A 135 19.75 6.89 -3.55
CA PHE A 135 18.30 7.11 -3.49
C PHE A 135 17.94 8.54 -3.90
N PRO A 136 16.80 8.73 -4.60
CA PRO A 136 15.97 7.68 -5.18
C PRO A 136 16.65 7.01 -6.38
N THR A 137 16.28 5.77 -6.68
CA THR A 137 16.63 5.13 -7.95
C THR A 137 15.38 4.49 -8.53
N VAL A 138 15.08 4.79 -9.79
CA VAL A 138 14.00 4.15 -10.54
C VAL A 138 14.60 3.13 -11.50
N VAL A 139 14.15 1.89 -11.39
CA VAL A 139 14.59 0.77 -12.25
C VAL A 139 13.40 0.27 -13.05
N ILE A 140 13.58 0.12 -14.35
CA ILE A 140 12.63 -0.58 -15.24
C ILE A 140 13.24 -1.93 -15.60
N ALA A 141 12.50 -2.99 -15.28
CA ALA A 141 12.93 -4.37 -15.57
C ALA A 141 11.86 -5.10 -16.41
N ALA A 142 12.32 -5.93 -17.33
CA ALA A 142 11.44 -6.82 -18.08
C ALA A 142 10.74 -7.84 -17.14
N PRO A 143 9.65 -8.49 -17.58
CA PRO A 143 8.98 -9.50 -16.77
C PRO A 143 9.86 -10.66 -16.31
N ASP A 144 10.95 -10.95 -17.04
CA ASP A 144 11.97 -11.93 -16.69
C ASP A 144 13.02 -11.43 -15.69
N GLY A 145 12.91 -10.16 -15.25
CA GLY A 145 13.81 -9.50 -14.30
C GLY A 145 15.07 -8.90 -14.92
N ARG A 146 15.22 -8.91 -16.24
CA ARG A 146 16.33 -8.26 -16.95
C ARG A 146 16.19 -6.75 -16.87
N LEU A 147 17.27 -6.04 -16.56
CA LEU A 147 17.32 -4.58 -16.56
C LEU A 147 17.04 -4.01 -17.96
N ILE A 148 16.08 -3.12 -18.07
CA ILE A 148 15.78 -2.33 -19.28
C ILE A 148 16.41 -0.95 -19.17
N ALA A 149 16.11 -0.24 -18.08
CA ALA A 149 16.60 1.12 -17.83
C ALA A 149 16.77 1.39 -16.34
N LYS A 150 17.68 2.29 -15.98
CA LYS A 150 17.91 2.74 -14.59
C LYS A 150 18.11 4.25 -14.57
N HIS A 151 17.46 4.94 -13.64
CA HIS A 151 17.60 6.38 -13.40
C HIS A 151 17.94 6.61 -11.93
N GLU A 152 19.09 7.20 -11.68
CA GLU A 152 19.60 7.48 -10.33
C GLU A 152 19.39 8.96 -9.98
N GLY A 153 18.89 9.19 -8.76
CA GLY A 153 18.53 10.52 -8.27
C GLY A 153 17.20 11.00 -8.83
N PHE A 154 16.83 12.23 -8.45
CA PHE A 154 15.67 12.93 -8.99
C PHE A 154 16.06 14.36 -9.32
N ARG A 155 15.82 14.78 -10.53
CA ARG A 155 16.12 16.13 -11.01
C ARG A 155 14.85 16.98 -11.10
N ASN A 156 13.88 16.52 -11.88
CA ASN A 156 12.56 17.15 -12.05
C ASN A 156 11.59 16.16 -12.75
N SER A 157 10.30 16.53 -12.78
CA SER A 157 9.25 15.70 -13.38
C SER A 157 9.39 15.53 -14.90
N GLU A 158 9.99 16.54 -15.60
CA GLU A 158 10.20 16.45 -17.04
C GLU A 158 11.24 15.36 -17.38
N ALA A 159 12.37 15.34 -16.68
CA ALA A 159 13.40 14.30 -16.84
C ALA A 159 12.85 12.90 -16.50
N LEU A 160 12.01 12.80 -15.46
CA LEU A 160 11.33 11.55 -15.13
C LEU A 160 10.38 11.11 -16.25
N ALA A 161 9.56 12.03 -16.78
CA ALA A 161 8.63 11.72 -17.87
C ALA A 161 9.35 11.28 -19.14
N ALA A 162 10.47 11.93 -19.49
CA ALA A 162 11.32 11.53 -20.62
C ALA A 162 11.90 10.11 -20.40
N PHE A 163 12.45 9.83 -19.22
CA PHE A 163 12.95 8.50 -18.86
C PHE A 163 11.88 7.41 -18.99
N LEU A 164 10.67 7.67 -18.47
CA LEU A 164 9.55 6.73 -18.55
C LEU A 164 9.11 6.48 -20.00
N ALA A 165 9.11 7.52 -20.84
CA ALA A 165 8.75 7.39 -22.25
C ALA A 165 9.77 6.55 -23.03
N GLU A 166 11.07 6.80 -22.82
CA GLU A 166 12.15 6.04 -23.42
C GLU A 166 12.12 4.56 -23.00
N ALA A 167 11.94 4.31 -21.70
CA ALA A 167 11.86 2.95 -21.16
C ALA A 167 10.67 2.16 -21.69
N ALA A 168 9.51 2.80 -21.88
CA ALA A 168 8.33 2.17 -22.47
C ALA A 168 8.60 1.76 -23.94
N GLY A 169 9.20 2.64 -24.74
CA GLY A 169 9.58 2.33 -26.14
C GLY A 169 10.65 1.24 -26.24
N GLY A 170 11.62 1.23 -25.31
CA GLY A 170 12.65 0.18 -25.24
C GLY A 170 12.11 -1.20 -24.83
N ALA A 171 11.02 -1.24 -24.07
CA ALA A 171 10.36 -2.49 -23.68
C ALA A 171 9.63 -3.14 -24.86
N GLU A 172 9.02 -2.35 -25.75
CA GLU A 172 8.31 -2.83 -26.95
C GLU A 172 9.26 -3.30 -28.05
N ALA A 173 10.43 -2.66 -28.15
CA ALA A 173 11.40 -2.94 -29.25
C ALA A 173 12.13 -4.29 -29.11
N ARG A 174 12.04 -4.98 -27.97
CA ARG A 174 12.73 -6.26 -27.74
C ARG A 174 11.74 -7.32 -27.21
N PRO A 175 11.22 -8.21 -28.12
CA PRO A 175 10.35 -9.31 -27.71
C PRO A 175 11.03 -10.21 -26.67
N PRO A 176 10.25 -10.94 -25.84
CA PRO A 176 10.80 -11.87 -24.87
C PRO A 176 11.68 -12.88 -25.58
N ALA A 177 12.83 -13.20 -24.98
CA ALA A 177 13.67 -14.28 -25.46
C ALA A 177 12.83 -15.56 -25.43
N ASN A 178 12.54 -16.11 -26.60
CA ASN A 178 11.89 -17.41 -26.74
C ASN A 178 12.84 -18.45 -26.17
N PHE A 179 12.45 -19.08 -25.07
CA PHE A 179 13.06 -20.33 -24.57
C PHE A 179 12.29 -21.51 -25.10
#